data_50e1ec85d891e4118ef7d22d71efc461
#
_entry.id   50e1ec85d891e4118ef7d22d71efc461
#
_cell.length_a   1.000
_cell.length_b   1.000
_cell.length_c   1.000
_cell.angle_alpha   90.00
_cell.angle_beta   90.00
_cell.angle_gamma   90.00
#
_symmetry.space_group_name_H-M   'P 1'
#
loop_
_entity.id
_entity.type
_entity.pdbx_description
1 polymer ?
#
loop_
_entity_poly.entity_id
_entity_poly.type
_entity_poly.pdbx_seq_one_letter_code
_entity_poly.pdbx_strand_id
1 'polypeptide(L)'
;MQTNVKMEEWEKKPSLLGMFTSPSLQFERIKTSEKVWGIFFLVALLQGLLGGLSKYGMYTSPEMVRMRKELGELAGQSTLTGEVISGIVSNFVGAMIGALFIAAIYKVFMIFFRNDTSYKTLLTIVIYTNIILIVGELINTILSFIVGGGSTHYTGLGAIFSEGTFAYGFGNAIEVFYIWNLVLVWLGLQITAGLSKVKAAIPIIILFIIKIVFLTAIMVLIATFLPGVPM
;
A
#
# COMPACT_ATOMS: atom_id res chain seq x y z
N MET A 1 -2.93 -9.46 -40.42
CA MET A 1 -2.34 -8.16 -40.00
C MET A 1 -2.66 -7.81 -38.54
N GLN A 2 -3.89 -8.00 -38.04
CA GLN A 2 -4.27 -7.69 -36.64
C GLN A 2 -3.61 -8.62 -35.59
N THR A 3 -3.27 -9.87 -35.91
CA THR A 3 -2.61 -10.82 -35.00
C THR A 3 -1.15 -10.47 -34.72
N ASN A 4 -0.42 -9.94 -35.71
CA ASN A 4 0.98 -9.55 -35.53
C ASN A 4 1.11 -8.28 -34.67
N VAL A 5 0.23 -7.29 -34.86
CA VAL A 5 0.21 -6.07 -34.03
C VAL A 5 -0.08 -6.38 -32.56
N LYS A 6 -0.99 -7.31 -32.28
CA LYS A 6 -1.28 -7.75 -30.90
C LYS A 6 -0.10 -8.49 -30.25
N MET A 7 0.64 -9.29 -31.01
CA MET A 7 1.82 -9.98 -30.47
C MET A 7 2.95 -8.99 -30.16
N GLU A 8 3.23 -8.02 -31.02
CA GLU A 8 4.22 -6.97 -30.77
C GLU A 8 3.87 -6.09 -29.55
N GLU A 9 2.60 -5.85 -29.25
CA GLU A 9 2.18 -5.13 -28.06
C GLU A 9 2.42 -5.91 -26.75
N TRP A 10 2.33 -7.23 -26.77
CA TRP A 10 2.57 -8.07 -25.59
C TRP A 10 4.05 -8.27 -25.29
N GLU A 11 4.93 -8.14 -26.26
CA GLU A 11 6.39 -8.22 -26.10
C GLU A 11 7.00 -6.96 -25.43
N LYS A 12 6.24 -5.86 -25.35
CA LYS A 12 6.69 -4.66 -24.65
C LYS A 12 6.77 -4.89 -23.14
N LYS A 13 7.74 -4.25 -22.49
CA LYS A 13 7.88 -4.31 -21.02
C LYS A 13 6.62 -3.80 -20.33
N PRO A 14 6.21 -4.40 -19.19
CA PRO A 14 5.13 -3.86 -18.38
C PRO A 14 5.47 -2.45 -17.91
N SER A 15 4.44 -1.58 -17.81
CA SER A 15 4.57 -0.18 -17.40
C SER A 15 3.79 0.07 -16.11
N LEU A 16 4.39 0.78 -15.15
CA LEU A 16 3.70 1.20 -13.93
C LEU A 16 2.54 2.14 -14.23
N LEU A 17 2.75 3.13 -15.11
CA LEU A 17 1.68 4.06 -15.51
C LEU A 17 0.57 3.34 -16.28
N GLY A 18 0.91 2.29 -17.00
CA GLY A 18 -0.07 1.44 -17.69
C GLY A 18 -1.04 0.72 -16.75
N MET A 19 -0.72 0.60 -15.46
CA MET A 19 -1.63 0.02 -14.47
C MET A 19 -2.89 0.87 -14.25
N PHE A 20 -2.83 2.18 -14.52
CA PHE A 20 -3.98 3.09 -14.43
C PHE A 20 -4.88 3.05 -15.66
N THR A 21 -4.31 2.86 -16.84
CA THR A 21 -5.02 3.02 -18.13
C THR A 21 -5.38 1.71 -18.81
N SER A 22 -4.55 0.68 -18.64
CA SER A 22 -4.70 -0.61 -19.32
C SER A 22 -4.13 -1.77 -18.51
N PRO A 23 -4.64 -2.01 -17.28
CA PRO A 23 -4.06 -2.99 -16.35
C PRO A 23 -4.03 -4.41 -16.93
N SER A 24 -5.07 -4.82 -17.65
CA SER A 24 -5.11 -6.14 -18.27
C SER A 24 -3.94 -6.38 -19.22
N LEU A 25 -3.59 -5.39 -20.04
CA LEU A 25 -2.45 -5.46 -20.96
C LEU A 25 -1.13 -5.56 -20.18
N GLN A 26 -1.00 -4.83 -19.07
CA GLN A 26 0.22 -4.92 -18.25
C GLN A 26 0.36 -6.31 -17.62
N PHE A 27 -0.72 -6.92 -17.16
CA PHE A 27 -0.70 -8.29 -16.61
C PHE A 27 -0.37 -9.34 -17.68
N GLU A 28 -0.80 -9.16 -18.93
CA GLU A 28 -0.35 -10.04 -20.03
C GLU A 28 1.17 -9.89 -20.27
N ARG A 29 1.69 -8.67 -20.24
CA ARG A 29 3.13 -8.42 -20.36
C ARG A 29 3.95 -8.98 -19.19
N ILE A 30 3.38 -9.02 -17.99
CA ILE A 30 4.02 -9.61 -16.80
C ILE A 30 4.25 -11.11 -16.98
N LYS A 31 3.37 -11.84 -17.69
CA LYS A 31 3.56 -13.27 -17.97
C LYS A 31 4.90 -13.58 -18.66
N THR A 32 5.34 -12.71 -19.54
CA THR A 32 6.55 -12.87 -20.34
C THR A 32 7.76 -12.15 -19.76
N SER A 33 7.58 -11.34 -18.72
CA SER A 33 8.64 -10.54 -18.13
C SER A 33 9.43 -11.30 -17.08
N GLU A 34 10.75 -11.38 -17.28
CA GLU A 34 11.64 -11.98 -16.27
C GLU A 34 12.24 -10.96 -15.29
N LYS A 35 12.09 -9.65 -15.56
CA LYS A 35 12.76 -8.58 -14.81
C LYS A 35 11.86 -8.04 -13.71
N VAL A 36 12.06 -8.50 -12.47
CA VAL A 36 11.32 -8.04 -11.29
C VAL A 36 12.13 -7.09 -10.40
N TRP A 37 13.44 -7.32 -10.25
CA TRP A 37 14.22 -6.67 -9.21
C TRP A 37 14.38 -5.16 -9.41
N GLY A 38 14.60 -4.69 -10.64
CA GLY A 38 14.73 -3.25 -10.91
C GLY A 38 13.48 -2.48 -10.54
N ILE A 39 12.30 -3.00 -10.91
CA ILE A 39 11.03 -2.38 -10.58
C ILE A 39 10.70 -2.50 -9.08
N PHE A 40 11.11 -3.61 -8.44
CA PHE A 40 10.97 -3.81 -7.01
C PHE A 40 11.67 -2.72 -6.20
N PHE A 41 12.95 -2.47 -6.49
CA PHE A 41 13.70 -1.40 -5.82
C PHE A 41 13.17 -0.01 -6.16
N LEU A 42 12.74 0.23 -7.40
CA LEU A 42 12.15 1.51 -7.79
C LEU A 42 10.87 1.80 -7.00
N VAL A 43 9.95 0.84 -6.92
CA VAL A 43 8.69 1.00 -6.18
C VAL A 43 8.95 1.16 -4.68
N ALA A 44 9.89 0.41 -4.11
CA ALA A 44 10.29 0.57 -2.72
C ALA A 44 10.92 1.96 -2.46
N LEU A 45 11.74 2.47 -3.38
CA LEU A 45 12.34 3.81 -3.28
C LEU A 45 11.26 4.90 -3.32
N LEU A 46 10.28 4.79 -4.22
CA LEU A 46 9.16 5.73 -4.28
C LEU A 46 8.37 5.73 -2.96
N GLN A 47 8.10 4.55 -2.41
CA GLN A 47 7.45 4.41 -1.10
C GLN A 47 8.27 5.04 0.02
N GLY A 48 9.58 4.82 0.01
CA GLY A 48 10.50 5.45 0.96
C GLY A 48 10.47 6.97 0.90
N LEU A 49 10.58 7.54 -0.31
CA LEU A 49 10.53 9.00 -0.50
C LEU A 49 9.21 9.60 -0.01
N LEU A 50 8.08 8.94 -0.27
CA LEU A 50 6.78 9.35 0.25
C LEU A 50 6.72 9.26 1.78
N GLY A 51 7.26 8.21 2.38
CA GLY A 51 7.36 8.09 3.83
C GLY A 51 8.15 9.23 4.47
N GLY A 52 9.24 9.67 3.83
CA GLY A 52 9.99 10.86 4.24
C GLY A 52 9.17 12.14 4.12
N LEU A 53 8.45 12.33 3.02
CA LEU A 53 7.57 13.49 2.80
C LEU A 53 6.42 13.52 3.82
N SER A 54 5.81 12.39 4.11
CA SER A 54 4.75 12.24 5.11
C SER A 54 5.26 12.61 6.51
N LYS A 55 6.45 12.13 6.88
CA LYS A 55 7.12 12.50 8.15
C LYS A 55 7.47 13.98 8.22
N TYR A 56 7.92 14.58 7.13
CA TYR A 56 8.15 16.01 7.06
C TYR A 56 6.86 16.78 7.37
N GLY A 57 5.75 16.44 6.70
CA GLY A 57 4.45 17.08 6.91
C GLY A 57 3.96 16.93 8.35
N MET A 58 4.02 15.74 8.91
CA MET A 58 3.65 15.47 10.29
C MET A 58 4.51 16.27 11.26
N TYR A 59 5.84 16.27 11.09
CA TYR A 59 6.76 17.00 11.99
C TYR A 59 6.53 18.51 11.99
N THR A 60 6.18 19.09 10.84
CA THR A 60 5.96 20.53 10.67
C THR A 60 4.51 20.96 10.90
N SER A 61 3.60 20.02 11.15
CA SER A 61 2.18 20.33 11.37
C SER A 61 1.98 21.22 12.61
N PRO A 62 1.01 22.15 12.58
CA PRO A 62 0.72 23.03 13.71
C PRO A 62 0.44 22.27 15.01
N GLU A 63 -0.24 21.13 14.91
CA GLU A 63 -0.57 20.25 16.04
C GLU A 63 0.70 19.68 16.68
N MET A 64 1.59 19.09 15.88
CA MET A 64 2.85 18.53 16.38
C MET A 64 3.79 19.58 16.93
N VAL A 65 3.78 20.80 16.37
CA VAL A 65 4.55 21.93 16.89
C VAL A 65 4.01 22.38 18.26
N ARG A 66 2.68 22.40 18.44
CA ARG A 66 2.07 22.70 19.75
C ARG A 66 2.40 21.63 20.78
N MET A 67 2.19 20.35 20.42
CA MET A 67 2.48 19.22 21.30
C MET A 67 3.94 19.22 21.79
N ARG A 68 4.91 19.48 20.91
CA ARG A 68 6.32 19.59 21.31
C ARG A 68 6.60 20.76 22.26
N LYS A 69 5.90 21.89 22.09
CA LYS A 69 6.01 23.03 23.01
C LYS A 69 5.43 22.71 24.39
N GLU A 70 4.31 21.99 24.43
CA GLU A 70 3.65 21.60 25.68
C GLU A 70 4.44 20.54 26.45
N LEU A 71 5.01 19.56 25.75
CA LEU A 71 5.82 18.50 26.35
C LEU A 71 7.23 18.97 26.76
N GLY A 72 7.73 20.04 26.17
CA GLY A 72 9.08 20.56 26.46
C GLY A 72 10.17 19.49 26.32
N GLU A 73 10.97 19.29 27.38
CA GLU A 73 12.04 18.27 27.40
C GLU A 73 11.53 16.82 27.30
N LEU A 74 10.27 16.57 27.67
CA LEU A 74 9.65 15.25 27.56
C LEU A 74 9.35 14.85 26.11
N ALA A 75 9.31 15.81 25.19
CA ALA A 75 9.07 15.55 23.75
C ALA A 75 10.21 14.76 23.07
N GLY A 76 11.31 14.55 23.77
CA GLY A 76 12.52 13.94 23.20
C GLY A 76 13.26 14.87 22.23
N GLN A 77 14.49 14.49 21.87
CA GLN A 77 15.35 15.27 20.98
C GLN A 77 15.24 14.83 19.51
N SER A 78 14.01 14.55 19.02
CA SER A 78 13.86 14.23 17.60
C SER A 78 14.11 15.47 16.74
N THR A 79 14.97 15.32 15.72
CA THR A 79 15.23 16.38 14.74
C THR A 79 14.41 16.15 13.47
N LEU A 80 14.04 17.22 12.76
CA LEU A 80 13.35 17.11 11.47
C LEU A 80 14.09 16.16 10.50
N THR A 81 15.41 16.32 10.39
CA THR A 81 16.23 15.48 9.53
C THR A 81 16.16 14.00 9.96
N GLY A 82 16.24 13.73 11.27
CA GLY A 82 16.13 12.38 11.81
C GLY A 82 14.78 11.74 11.51
N GLU A 83 13.68 12.46 11.68
CA GLU A 83 12.33 11.99 11.37
C GLU A 83 12.15 11.70 9.88
N VAL A 84 12.63 12.59 9.00
CA VAL A 84 12.54 12.42 7.54
C VAL A 84 13.36 11.19 7.09
N ILE A 85 14.61 11.06 7.55
CA ILE A 85 15.45 9.90 7.22
C ILE A 85 14.82 8.61 7.76
N SER A 86 14.32 8.61 8.99
CA SER A 86 13.61 7.48 9.57
C SER A 86 12.39 7.10 8.71
N GLY A 87 11.61 8.09 8.26
CA GLY A 87 10.48 7.88 7.35
C GLY A 87 10.89 7.26 6.03
N ILE A 88 11.97 7.74 5.42
CA ILE A 88 12.50 7.17 4.17
C ILE A 88 12.91 5.71 4.38
N VAL A 89 13.75 5.45 5.36
CA VAL A 89 14.31 4.11 5.60
C VAL A 89 13.22 3.11 6.00
N SER A 90 12.35 3.48 6.94
CA SER A 90 11.31 2.57 7.43
C SER A 90 10.30 2.20 6.34
N ASN A 91 9.88 3.18 5.52
CA ASN A 91 8.93 2.90 4.42
C ASN A 91 9.61 2.16 3.25
N PHE A 92 10.87 2.45 2.94
CA PHE A 92 11.63 1.68 1.94
C PHE A 92 11.75 0.21 2.34
N VAL A 93 12.24 -0.06 3.54
CA VAL A 93 12.42 -1.42 4.05
C VAL A 93 11.06 -2.11 4.26
N GLY A 94 10.08 -1.38 4.81
CA GLY A 94 8.72 -1.87 4.99
C GLY A 94 8.05 -2.27 3.68
N ALA A 95 8.21 -1.49 2.61
CA ALA A 95 7.69 -1.81 1.29
C ALA A 95 8.33 -3.08 0.71
N MET A 96 9.64 -3.24 0.88
CA MET A 96 10.35 -4.44 0.45
C MET A 96 9.86 -5.69 1.19
N ILE A 97 9.88 -5.65 2.51
CA ILE A 97 9.46 -6.78 3.35
C ILE A 97 7.97 -7.09 3.11
N GLY A 98 7.13 -6.06 3.07
CA GLY A 98 5.69 -6.20 2.83
C GLY A 98 5.37 -6.85 1.49
N ALA A 99 6.01 -6.41 0.40
CA ALA A 99 5.80 -7.01 -0.92
C ALA A 99 6.25 -8.48 -0.97
N LEU A 100 7.40 -8.79 -0.39
CA LEU A 100 7.89 -10.17 -0.30
C LEU A 100 6.94 -11.04 0.53
N PHE A 101 6.46 -10.54 1.66
CA PHE A 101 5.55 -11.26 2.55
C PHE A 101 4.19 -11.52 1.88
N ILE A 102 3.59 -10.52 1.27
CA ILE A 102 2.30 -10.67 0.56
C ILE A 102 2.43 -11.63 -0.62
N ALA A 103 3.52 -11.55 -1.38
CA ALA A 103 3.78 -12.52 -2.46
C ALA A 103 3.94 -13.95 -1.93
N ALA A 104 4.55 -14.13 -0.76
CA ALA A 104 4.66 -15.44 -0.11
C ALA A 104 3.29 -15.98 0.31
N ILE A 105 2.43 -15.13 0.88
CA ILE A 105 1.05 -15.51 1.20
C ILE A 105 0.30 -15.95 -0.07
N TYR A 106 0.38 -15.18 -1.16
CA TYR A 106 -0.25 -15.60 -2.42
C TYR A 106 0.33 -16.93 -2.92
N LYS A 107 1.64 -17.18 -2.75
CA LYS A 107 2.24 -18.48 -3.11
C LYS A 107 1.65 -19.64 -2.31
N VAL A 108 1.39 -19.44 -1.01
CA VAL A 108 0.70 -20.44 -0.18
C VAL A 108 -0.68 -20.75 -0.75
N PHE A 109 -1.48 -19.74 -1.13
CA PHE A 109 -2.76 -19.98 -1.79
C PHE A 109 -2.62 -20.71 -3.12
N MET A 110 -1.58 -20.40 -3.93
CA MET A 110 -1.32 -21.14 -5.18
C MET A 110 -1.10 -22.63 -4.91
N ILE A 111 -0.37 -22.99 -3.85
CA ILE A 111 -0.16 -24.39 -3.46
C ILE A 111 -1.50 -25.05 -3.14
N PHE A 112 -2.37 -24.42 -2.33
CA PHE A 112 -3.71 -24.94 -2.04
C PHE A 112 -4.59 -25.11 -3.30
N PHE A 113 -4.44 -24.21 -4.27
CA PHE A 113 -5.20 -24.28 -5.53
C PHE A 113 -4.58 -25.23 -6.57
N ARG A 114 -3.44 -25.87 -6.24
CA ARG A 114 -2.63 -26.70 -7.17
C ARG A 114 -2.27 -25.91 -8.43
N ASN A 115 -1.81 -24.69 -8.23
CA ASN A 115 -1.40 -23.77 -9.28
C ASN A 115 0.11 -23.54 -9.21
N ASP A 116 0.82 -23.72 -10.34
CA ASP A 116 2.27 -23.70 -10.41
C ASP A 116 2.88 -22.30 -10.59
N THR A 117 2.06 -21.24 -10.51
CA THR A 117 2.55 -19.86 -10.64
C THR A 117 3.74 -19.61 -9.72
N SER A 118 4.83 -19.10 -10.30
CA SER A 118 6.06 -18.86 -9.58
C SER A 118 5.91 -17.75 -8.54
N TYR A 119 6.69 -17.82 -7.47
CA TYR A 119 6.79 -16.74 -6.46
C TYR A 119 7.16 -15.41 -7.11
N LYS A 120 8.11 -15.43 -8.06
CA LYS A 120 8.56 -14.25 -8.81
C LYS A 120 7.42 -13.56 -9.57
N THR A 121 6.57 -14.34 -10.20
CA THR A 121 5.37 -13.83 -10.90
C THR A 121 4.40 -13.16 -9.93
N LEU A 122 4.12 -13.80 -8.78
CA LEU A 122 3.25 -13.23 -7.74
C LEU A 122 3.84 -11.95 -7.15
N LEU A 123 5.14 -11.94 -6.88
CA LEU A 123 5.85 -10.73 -6.44
C LEU A 123 5.73 -9.61 -7.48
N THR A 124 5.85 -9.94 -8.77
CA THR A 124 5.69 -8.94 -9.84
C THR A 124 4.28 -8.34 -9.86
N ILE A 125 3.23 -9.16 -9.69
CA ILE A 125 1.85 -8.66 -9.56
C ILE A 125 1.76 -7.66 -8.40
N VAL A 126 2.24 -8.03 -7.21
CA VAL A 126 2.20 -7.19 -6.01
C VAL A 126 2.91 -5.85 -6.25
N ILE A 127 4.13 -5.89 -6.83
CA ILE A 127 4.93 -4.68 -7.07
C ILE A 127 4.22 -3.72 -8.03
N TYR A 128 3.70 -4.24 -9.15
CA TYR A 128 3.03 -3.39 -10.14
C TYR A 128 1.73 -2.80 -9.62
N THR A 129 0.97 -3.54 -8.82
CA THR A 129 -0.27 -3.02 -8.21
C THR A 129 -0.01 -2.00 -7.11
N ASN A 130 1.12 -2.08 -6.41
CA ASN A 130 1.50 -1.13 -5.36
C ASN A 130 1.64 0.32 -5.85
N ILE A 131 1.81 0.56 -7.17
CA ILE A 131 1.83 1.92 -7.70
C ILE A 131 0.52 2.69 -7.39
N ILE A 132 -0.60 2.00 -7.30
CA ILE A 132 -1.89 2.60 -6.93
C ILE A 132 -1.86 3.09 -5.49
N LEU A 133 -1.26 2.31 -4.58
CA LEU A 133 -1.11 2.71 -3.18
C LEU A 133 -0.17 3.91 -3.03
N ILE A 134 0.91 3.96 -3.83
CA ILE A 134 1.84 5.11 -3.87
C ILE A 134 1.11 6.39 -4.28
N VAL A 135 0.25 6.33 -5.30
CA VAL A 135 -0.54 7.50 -5.73
C VAL A 135 -1.55 7.88 -4.65
N GLY A 136 -2.21 6.91 -4.02
CA GLY A 136 -3.11 7.17 -2.90
C GLY A 136 -2.41 7.86 -1.74
N GLU A 137 -1.24 7.38 -1.34
CA GLU A 137 -0.42 7.97 -0.27
C GLU A 137 0.05 9.38 -0.63
N LEU A 138 0.47 9.61 -1.89
CA LEU A 138 0.84 10.95 -2.37
C LEU A 138 -0.33 11.92 -2.26
N ILE A 139 -1.53 11.51 -2.67
CA ILE A 139 -2.73 12.35 -2.58
C ILE A 139 -3.08 12.63 -1.11
N ASN A 140 -3.05 11.61 -0.25
CA ASN A 140 -3.29 11.79 1.19
C ASN A 140 -2.26 12.73 1.83
N THR A 141 -0.98 12.60 1.48
CA THR A 141 0.08 13.49 1.96
C THR A 141 -0.15 14.93 1.51
N ILE A 142 -0.52 15.16 0.24
CA ILE A 142 -0.83 16.51 -0.26
C ILE A 142 -2.05 17.09 0.48
N LEU A 143 -3.11 16.30 0.67
CA LEU A 143 -4.30 16.74 1.40
C LEU A 143 -3.97 17.07 2.86
N SER A 144 -3.11 16.31 3.52
CA SER A 144 -2.67 16.61 4.88
C SER A 144 -1.94 17.95 4.99
N PHE A 145 -1.14 18.33 4.01
CA PHE A 145 -0.51 19.67 3.95
C PHE A 145 -1.53 20.79 3.79
N ILE A 146 -2.59 20.56 3.01
CA ILE A 146 -3.63 21.59 2.76
C ILE A 146 -4.54 21.77 3.97
N VAL A 147 -4.90 20.67 4.64
CA VAL A 147 -5.85 20.67 5.76
C VAL A 147 -5.17 21.05 7.09
N GLY A 148 -3.85 21.08 7.13
CA GLY A 148 -3.12 21.53 8.33
C GLY A 148 -2.49 20.41 9.15
N GLY A 149 -2.34 19.23 8.57
CA GLY A 149 -1.66 18.08 9.18
C GLY A 149 -2.63 17.06 9.76
N GLY A 150 -2.06 16.04 10.37
CA GLY A 150 -2.78 14.92 10.96
C GLY A 150 -2.39 13.58 10.31
N SER A 151 -2.79 12.49 10.96
CA SER A 151 -2.58 11.11 10.49
C SER A 151 -3.77 10.59 9.67
N THR A 152 -4.73 11.44 9.34
CA THR A 152 -5.98 11.07 8.69
C THR A 152 -5.77 10.71 7.22
N HIS A 153 -6.24 9.54 6.82
CA HIS A 153 -6.35 9.16 5.41
C HIS A 153 -7.62 9.75 4.78
N TYR A 154 -7.49 10.92 4.19
CA TYR A 154 -8.61 11.70 3.62
C TYR A 154 -9.34 10.99 2.46
N THR A 155 -8.71 10.03 1.81
CA THR A 155 -9.32 9.21 0.74
C THR A 155 -10.01 7.95 1.27
N GLY A 156 -10.04 7.75 2.58
CA GLY A 156 -10.72 6.66 3.27
C GLY A 156 -12.02 7.11 3.94
N LEU A 157 -12.92 6.15 4.21
CA LEU A 157 -14.15 6.42 4.96
C LEU A 157 -13.87 6.82 6.43
N GLY A 158 -12.67 6.58 6.95
CA GLY A 158 -12.27 7.02 8.28
C GLY A 158 -12.40 8.53 8.49
N ALA A 159 -12.12 9.31 7.46
CA ALA A 159 -12.15 10.78 7.51
C ALA A 159 -13.51 11.40 7.94
N ILE A 160 -14.62 10.65 7.84
CA ILE A 160 -15.95 11.11 8.25
C ILE A 160 -16.32 10.75 9.68
N PHE A 161 -15.48 10.01 10.40
CA PHE A 161 -15.72 9.57 11.77
C PHE A 161 -14.76 10.27 12.73
N SER A 162 -15.17 10.36 13.99
CA SER A 162 -14.30 10.91 15.05
C SER A 162 -13.12 9.99 15.31
N GLU A 163 -11.92 10.56 15.36
CA GLU A 163 -10.69 9.84 15.69
C GLU A 163 -10.82 9.08 17.02
N GLY A 164 -10.13 7.95 17.14
CA GLY A 164 -10.21 7.12 18.34
C GLY A 164 -11.44 6.25 18.48
N THR A 165 -12.37 6.28 17.51
CA THR A 165 -13.55 5.40 17.52
C THR A 165 -13.33 4.13 16.70
N PHE A 166 -14.10 3.08 17.04
CA PHE A 166 -14.16 1.86 16.21
C PHE A 166 -14.52 2.18 14.75
N ALA A 167 -15.48 3.11 14.56
CA ALA A 167 -15.94 3.52 13.23
C ALA A 167 -14.80 4.19 12.42
N TYR A 168 -13.95 4.99 13.06
CA TYR A 168 -12.76 5.57 12.45
C TYR A 168 -11.78 4.49 11.98
N GLY A 169 -11.42 3.54 12.86
CA GLY A 169 -10.51 2.44 12.52
C GLY A 169 -11.05 1.55 11.39
N PHE A 170 -12.33 1.19 11.46
CA PHE A 170 -13.01 0.44 10.40
C PHE A 170 -13.04 1.22 9.08
N GLY A 171 -13.39 2.52 9.13
CA GLY A 171 -13.45 3.39 7.96
C GLY A 171 -12.08 3.57 7.28
N ASN A 172 -11.00 3.65 8.04
CA ASN A 172 -9.64 3.72 7.50
C ASN A 172 -9.21 2.43 6.78
N ALA A 173 -9.81 1.28 7.09
CA ALA A 173 -9.57 0.06 6.34
C ALA A 173 -10.18 0.11 4.92
N ILE A 174 -11.21 0.97 4.72
CA ILE A 174 -11.94 1.14 3.45
C ILE A 174 -11.45 2.44 2.79
N GLU A 175 -10.34 2.34 2.09
CA GLU A 175 -9.68 3.44 1.39
C GLU A 175 -9.75 3.20 -0.13
N VAL A 176 -10.05 4.23 -0.90
CA VAL A 176 -10.34 4.11 -2.35
C VAL A 176 -9.19 3.46 -3.12
N PHE A 177 -7.95 3.90 -2.89
CA PHE A 177 -6.78 3.37 -3.60
C PHE A 177 -6.43 1.96 -3.14
N TYR A 178 -6.70 1.64 -1.87
CA TYR A 178 -6.54 0.28 -1.38
C TYR A 178 -7.55 -0.67 -2.04
N ILE A 179 -8.82 -0.31 -2.12
CA ILE A 179 -9.83 -1.11 -2.83
C ILE A 179 -9.45 -1.26 -4.31
N TRP A 180 -8.99 -0.19 -4.96
CA TRP A 180 -8.51 -0.26 -6.33
C TRP A 180 -7.33 -1.22 -6.48
N ASN A 181 -6.35 -1.15 -5.58
CA ASN A 181 -5.23 -2.10 -5.54
C ASN A 181 -5.72 -3.56 -5.44
N LEU A 182 -6.70 -3.85 -4.56
CA LEU A 182 -7.28 -5.19 -4.43
C LEU A 182 -7.93 -5.68 -5.73
N VAL A 183 -8.64 -4.80 -6.43
CA VAL A 183 -9.24 -5.11 -7.74
C VAL A 183 -8.16 -5.42 -8.77
N LEU A 184 -7.06 -4.67 -8.78
CA LEU A 184 -5.94 -4.93 -9.69
C LEU A 184 -5.23 -6.24 -9.34
N VAL A 185 -5.02 -6.56 -8.06
CA VAL A 185 -4.47 -7.85 -7.65
C VAL A 185 -5.38 -9.00 -8.11
N TRP A 186 -6.70 -8.86 -7.93
CA TRP A 186 -7.69 -9.82 -8.41
C TRP A 186 -7.58 -10.06 -9.92
N LEU A 187 -7.46 -8.99 -10.69
CA LEU A 187 -7.27 -9.06 -12.14
C LEU A 187 -5.93 -9.69 -12.50
N GLY A 188 -4.86 -9.32 -11.79
CA GLY A 188 -3.53 -9.90 -11.97
C GLY A 188 -3.47 -11.41 -11.72
N LEU A 189 -4.10 -11.87 -10.64
CA LEU A 189 -4.19 -13.29 -10.33
C LEU A 189 -4.99 -14.08 -11.39
N GLN A 190 -6.03 -13.48 -11.97
CA GLN A 190 -6.77 -14.11 -13.07
C GLN A 190 -5.93 -14.16 -14.35
N ILE A 191 -5.39 -13.05 -14.78
CA ILE A 191 -4.70 -12.95 -16.07
C ILE A 191 -3.33 -13.64 -16.00
N THR A 192 -2.52 -13.31 -15.00
CA THR A 192 -1.12 -13.75 -14.94
C THR A 192 -0.99 -15.16 -14.35
N ALA A 193 -1.76 -15.48 -13.30
CA ALA A 193 -1.71 -16.79 -12.67
C ALA A 193 -2.77 -17.78 -13.21
N GLY A 194 -3.65 -17.35 -14.13
CA GLY A 194 -4.66 -18.18 -14.75
C GLY A 194 -5.76 -18.69 -13.81
N LEU A 195 -6.00 -17.99 -12.68
CA LEU A 195 -7.03 -18.38 -11.73
C LEU A 195 -8.43 -18.02 -12.22
N SER A 196 -9.42 -18.83 -11.87
CA SER A 196 -10.82 -18.44 -12.03
C SER A 196 -11.14 -17.25 -11.14
N LYS A 197 -12.20 -16.48 -11.49
CA LYS A 197 -12.63 -15.29 -10.74
C LYS A 197 -12.80 -15.57 -9.25
N VAL A 198 -13.39 -16.70 -8.89
CA VAL A 198 -13.64 -17.10 -7.51
C VAL A 198 -12.33 -17.42 -6.79
N LYS A 199 -11.46 -18.27 -7.40
CA LYS A 199 -10.17 -18.61 -6.79
C LYS A 199 -9.27 -17.38 -6.59
N ALA A 200 -9.29 -16.43 -7.51
CA ALA A 200 -8.55 -15.17 -7.38
C ALA A 200 -9.10 -14.27 -6.27
N ALA A 201 -10.41 -14.30 -5.99
CA ALA A 201 -11.02 -13.49 -4.94
C ALA A 201 -10.74 -14.02 -3.53
N ILE A 202 -10.61 -15.33 -3.34
CA ILE A 202 -10.43 -15.95 -2.00
C ILE A 202 -9.28 -15.34 -1.20
N PRO A 203 -8.01 -15.32 -1.69
CA PRO A 203 -6.90 -14.76 -0.92
C PRO A 203 -7.08 -13.26 -0.63
N ILE A 204 -7.70 -12.52 -1.53
CA ILE A 204 -7.93 -11.07 -1.37
C ILE A 204 -8.94 -10.82 -0.26
N ILE A 205 -10.07 -11.54 -0.28
CA ILE A 205 -11.11 -11.41 0.76
C ILE A 205 -10.56 -11.81 2.13
N ILE A 206 -9.82 -12.92 2.22
CA ILE A 206 -9.23 -13.37 3.47
C ILE A 206 -8.24 -12.33 4.01
N LEU A 207 -7.33 -11.82 3.18
CA LEU A 207 -6.37 -10.81 3.61
C LEU A 207 -7.05 -9.48 3.98
N PHE A 208 -8.11 -9.09 3.28
CA PHE A 208 -8.90 -7.91 3.60
C PHE A 208 -9.58 -8.04 4.98
N ILE A 209 -10.20 -9.19 5.26
CA ILE A 209 -10.81 -9.47 6.57
C ILE A 209 -9.74 -9.46 7.67
N ILE A 210 -8.59 -10.11 7.46
CA ILE A 210 -7.48 -10.11 8.41
C ILE A 210 -7.01 -8.67 8.69
N LYS A 211 -6.86 -7.83 7.66
CA LYS A 211 -6.50 -6.42 7.82
C LYS A 211 -7.51 -5.67 8.70
N ILE A 212 -8.82 -5.82 8.42
CA ILE A 212 -9.87 -5.17 9.21
C ILE A 212 -9.80 -5.61 10.67
N VAL A 213 -9.77 -6.90 10.93
CA VAL A 213 -9.71 -7.46 12.29
C VAL A 213 -8.47 -6.97 13.02
N PHE A 214 -7.31 -6.99 12.35
CA PHE A 214 -6.04 -6.55 12.94
C PHE A 214 -6.04 -5.06 13.30
N LEU A 215 -6.46 -4.20 12.38
CA LEU A 215 -6.57 -2.76 12.63
C LEU A 215 -7.54 -2.45 13.75
N THR A 216 -8.70 -3.09 13.74
CA THR A 216 -9.71 -2.93 14.81
C THR A 216 -9.18 -3.39 16.16
N ALA A 217 -8.51 -4.54 16.21
CA ALA A 217 -7.93 -5.06 17.45
C ALA A 217 -6.86 -4.11 18.01
N ILE A 218 -5.98 -3.57 17.18
CA ILE A 218 -4.99 -2.56 17.59
C ILE A 218 -5.67 -1.32 18.16
N MET A 219 -6.69 -0.79 17.49
CA MET A 219 -7.42 0.39 17.97
C MET A 219 -8.08 0.16 19.33
N VAL A 220 -8.71 -1.01 19.53
CA VAL A 220 -9.29 -1.37 20.82
C VAL A 220 -8.23 -1.50 21.91
N LEU A 221 -7.09 -2.11 21.60
CA LEU A 221 -5.97 -2.24 22.55
C LEU A 221 -5.43 -0.86 22.96
N ILE A 222 -5.17 0.03 22.01
CA ILE A 222 -4.69 1.40 22.29
C ILE A 222 -5.72 2.15 23.16
N ALA A 223 -6.99 2.14 22.78
CA ALA A 223 -8.04 2.80 23.54
C ALA A 223 -8.18 2.26 24.98
N THR A 224 -7.91 0.96 25.19
CA THR A 224 -8.05 0.32 26.49
C THR A 224 -6.84 0.54 27.39
N PHE A 225 -5.62 0.43 26.84
CA PHE A 225 -4.39 0.42 27.64
C PHE A 225 -3.65 1.76 27.66
N LEU A 226 -3.95 2.67 26.72
CA LEU A 226 -3.34 3.98 26.60
C LEU A 226 -4.41 5.09 26.47
N PRO A 227 -5.34 5.22 27.43
CA PRO A 227 -6.38 6.24 27.38
C PRO A 227 -5.74 7.63 27.42
N GLY A 228 -5.98 8.43 26.38
CA GLY A 228 -5.44 9.82 26.27
C GLY A 228 -4.26 9.98 25.31
N VAL A 229 -3.81 8.92 24.66
CA VAL A 229 -2.89 9.05 23.52
C VAL A 229 -3.72 9.40 22.27
N PRO A 230 -3.48 10.56 21.62
CA PRO A 230 -4.14 10.88 20.35
C PRO A 230 -3.72 9.85 19.29
N MET A 231 -4.72 9.28 18.62
CA MET A 231 -4.54 8.24 17.61
C MET A 231 -4.52 8.81 16.20
#